data_fe7e7cc0798ab72ca4e16ee52b5287b1
#
_entry.id   fe7e7cc0798ab72ca4e16ee52b5287b1
#
_cell.length_a   1.000
_cell.length_b   1.000
_cell.length_c   1.000
_cell.angle_alpha   90.00
_cell.angle_beta   90.00
_cell.angle_gamma   90.00
#
_symmetry.space_group_name_H-M   'P 1'
#
loop_
_entity.id
_entity.type
_entity.pdbx_description
1 polymer ?
#
loop_
_entity_poly.entity_id
_entity_poly.type
_entity_poly.pdbx_seq_one_letter_code
_entity_poly.pdbx_strand_id
1 'polypeptide(L)'
;MSALKPATSIDQQIEILRERGMSVDEPLARQWLASVSYYRLSGYWYAYRVLPADADPKNPHRLDKFQQQTSFSDIARLYEFDRKLRTLIHDGMERIEVALRARISDRLASIGALSYLDPAVFRPEFEHSAWCNTALARVERAKKRDTAIKHYASKYGEYPIGGADCFLDSFRLPVGSGFCIVLWLFRRGLV
;
A
#
# COMPACT_ATOMS: atom_id res chain seq x y z
N MET A 1 25.75 -0.76 27.00
CA MET A 1 24.75 -1.59 26.33
C MET A 1 23.41 -1.22 26.92
N SER A 2 22.48 -0.67 26.11
CA SER A 2 21.13 -0.35 26.57
C SER A 2 20.39 -1.66 26.85
N ALA A 3 19.85 -1.81 28.05
CA ALA A 3 19.06 -2.98 28.41
C ALA A 3 17.83 -3.10 27.48
N LEU A 4 17.57 -4.29 26.95
CA LEU A 4 16.37 -4.55 26.16
C LEU A 4 15.12 -4.24 26.99
N LYS A 5 14.18 -3.53 26.40
CA LYS A 5 12.92 -3.17 27.06
C LYS A 5 12.11 -4.46 27.33
N PRO A 6 11.73 -4.76 28.58
CA PRO A 6 10.99 -5.98 28.88
C PRO A 6 9.59 -5.94 28.25
N ALA A 7 9.04 -7.13 27.97
CA ALA A 7 7.66 -7.27 27.56
C ALA A 7 6.73 -6.85 28.70
N THR A 8 5.66 -6.10 28.39
CA THR A 8 4.65 -5.63 29.34
C THR A 8 3.33 -6.33 29.13
N SER A 9 2.63 -6.72 30.20
CA SER A 9 1.27 -7.24 30.14
C SER A 9 0.26 -6.14 29.76
N ILE A 10 -0.94 -6.52 29.33
CA ILE A 10 -2.01 -5.56 29.01
C ILE A 10 -2.34 -4.68 30.21
N ASP A 11 -2.36 -5.25 31.42
CA ASP A 11 -2.60 -4.49 32.66
C ASP A 11 -1.53 -3.42 32.89
N GLN A 12 -0.26 -3.79 32.73
CA GLN A 12 0.86 -2.85 32.83
C GLN A 12 0.79 -1.77 31.75
N GLN A 13 0.38 -2.12 30.53
CA GLN A 13 0.21 -1.15 29.45
C GLN A 13 -0.90 -0.13 29.75
N ILE A 14 -2.02 -0.57 30.32
CA ILE A 14 -3.12 0.29 30.76
C ILE A 14 -2.64 1.25 31.86
N GLU A 15 -1.91 0.74 32.84
CA GLU A 15 -1.39 1.57 33.94
C GLU A 15 -0.38 2.62 33.43
N ILE A 16 0.52 2.25 32.54
CA ILE A 16 1.45 3.19 31.89
C ILE A 16 0.69 4.32 31.16
N LEU A 17 -0.43 4.02 30.50
CA LEU A 17 -1.21 5.05 29.81
C LEU A 17 -1.88 6.00 30.82
N ARG A 18 -2.39 5.48 31.94
CA ARG A 18 -2.97 6.28 33.04
C ARG A 18 -1.93 7.18 33.70
N GLU A 19 -0.76 6.64 34.05
CA GLU A 19 0.36 7.39 34.65
C GLU A 19 0.85 8.54 33.74
N ARG A 20 0.73 8.36 32.42
CA ARG A 20 1.07 9.39 31.43
C ARG A 20 -0.04 10.42 31.21
N GLY A 21 -1.17 10.30 31.92
CA GLY A 21 -2.27 11.26 31.91
C GLY A 21 -3.36 11.00 30.85
N MET A 22 -3.45 9.79 30.31
CA MET A 22 -4.56 9.40 29.42
C MET A 22 -5.77 8.93 30.24
N SER A 23 -6.95 9.40 29.90
CA SER A 23 -8.21 8.83 30.40
C SER A 23 -8.46 7.48 29.73
N VAL A 24 -8.54 6.40 30.51
CA VAL A 24 -8.61 5.03 29.98
C VAL A 24 -9.88 4.34 30.45
N ASP A 25 -10.79 4.06 29.53
CA ASP A 25 -11.86 3.08 29.69
C ASP A 25 -11.23 1.68 29.62
N GLU A 26 -11.16 0.98 30.75
CA GLU A 26 -10.41 -0.26 30.86
C GLU A 26 -10.96 -1.40 30.02
N PRO A 27 -12.27 -1.71 29.98
CA PRO A 27 -12.82 -2.73 29.10
C PRO A 27 -12.47 -2.49 27.62
N LEU A 28 -12.65 -1.25 27.16
CA LEU A 28 -12.31 -0.86 25.79
C LEU A 28 -10.81 -0.99 25.53
N ALA A 29 -9.96 -0.48 26.41
CA ALA A 29 -8.53 -0.53 26.25
C ALA A 29 -8.00 -1.98 26.20
N ARG A 30 -8.51 -2.85 27.06
CA ARG A 30 -8.17 -4.26 27.11
C ARG A 30 -8.49 -4.96 25.80
N GLN A 31 -9.67 -4.73 25.24
CA GLN A 31 -10.08 -5.26 23.95
C GLN A 31 -9.15 -4.82 22.82
N TRP A 32 -8.85 -3.52 22.76
CA TRP A 32 -8.02 -2.95 21.69
C TRP A 32 -6.56 -3.33 21.81
N LEU A 33 -5.99 -3.33 23.00
CA LEU A 33 -4.60 -3.74 23.24
C LEU A 33 -4.37 -5.22 22.91
N ALA A 34 -5.37 -6.08 23.16
CA ALA A 34 -5.31 -7.49 22.79
C ALA A 34 -5.40 -7.72 21.29
N SER A 35 -6.20 -6.92 20.54
CA SER A 35 -6.45 -7.14 19.12
C SER A 35 -5.53 -6.35 18.18
N VAL A 36 -5.10 -5.14 18.58
CA VAL A 36 -4.32 -4.23 17.72
C VAL A 36 -2.88 -4.07 18.18
N SER A 37 -2.57 -4.34 19.44
CA SER A 37 -1.32 -4.14 20.17
C SER A 37 -0.99 -2.69 20.54
N TYR A 38 -0.28 -2.56 21.67
CA TYR A 38 0.22 -1.28 22.20
C TYR A 38 1.10 -0.53 21.18
N TYR A 39 2.02 -1.25 20.54
CA TYR A 39 2.97 -0.64 19.61
C TYR A 39 2.26 0.00 18.42
N ARG A 40 1.26 -0.68 17.84
CA ARG A 40 0.50 -0.13 16.71
C ARG A 40 -0.33 1.08 17.11
N LEU A 41 -1.01 1.03 18.26
CA LEU A 41 -1.79 2.15 18.77
C LEU A 41 -0.91 3.34 19.16
N SER A 42 0.36 3.10 19.53
CA SER A 42 1.27 4.17 19.91
C SER A 42 1.52 5.18 18.79
N GLY A 43 1.44 4.79 17.55
CA GLY A 43 1.53 5.69 16.40
C GLY A 43 0.38 6.70 16.36
N TYR A 44 -0.83 6.30 16.80
CA TYR A 44 -2.00 7.17 16.79
C TYR A 44 -2.04 8.14 17.96
N TRP A 45 -1.59 7.76 19.15
CA TRP A 45 -1.54 8.69 20.29
C TRP A 45 -0.26 9.52 20.36
N TYR A 46 0.73 9.29 19.52
CA TYR A 46 1.96 10.07 19.54
C TYR A 46 1.70 11.59 19.36
N ALA A 47 0.78 11.95 18.48
CA ALA A 47 0.39 13.34 18.25
C ALA A 47 -0.25 14.03 19.48
N TYR A 48 -0.84 13.25 20.38
CA TYR A 48 -1.49 13.73 21.60
C TYR A 48 -0.55 13.85 22.80
N ARG A 49 0.73 13.52 22.64
CA ARG A 49 1.74 13.76 23.66
C ARG A 49 2.12 15.23 23.72
N VAL A 50 2.48 15.70 24.91
CA VAL A 50 2.92 17.07 25.14
C VAL A 50 4.17 17.36 24.32
N LEU A 51 4.15 18.47 23.59
CA LEU A 51 5.31 19.02 22.90
C LEU A 51 6.00 20.02 23.84
N PRO A 52 7.31 19.86 24.18
CA PRO A 52 8.04 20.85 24.95
C PRO A 52 8.09 22.21 24.25
N ALA A 53 8.13 23.30 25.03
CA ALA A 53 8.20 24.65 24.47
C ALA A 53 9.51 24.92 23.70
N ASP A 54 10.57 24.18 24.03
CA ASP A 54 11.90 24.20 23.43
C ASP A 54 12.15 23.11 22.40
N ALA A 55 11.08 22.45 21.91
CA ALA A 55 11.20 21.38 20.92
C ALA A 55 11.79 21.88 19.60
N ASP A 56 12.79 21.16 19.07
CA ASP A 56 13.33 21.43 17.73
C ASP A 56 12.23 21.28 16.66
N PRO A 57 11.92 22.32 15.88
CA PRO A 57 10.91 22.24 14.82
C PRO A 57 11.19 21.17 13.75
N LYS A 58 12.48 20.81 13.54
CA LYS A 58 12.90 19.81 12.55
C LYS A 58 12.85 18.38 13.08
N ASN A 59 12.91 18.21 14.40
CA ASN A 59 12.87 16.90 15.06
C ASN A 59 12.16 17.00 16.42
N PRO A 60 10.84 17.17 16.43
CA PRO A 60 10.09 17.39 17.66
C PRO A 60 9.99 16.10 18.48
N HIS A 61 10.80 16.01 19.54
CA HIS A 61 10.65 14.96 20.55
C HIS A 61 9.53 15.33 21.52
N ARG A 62 8.46 14.53 21.54
CA ARG A 62 7.34 14.69 22.48
C ARG A 62 7.65 13.98 23.80
N LEU A 63 7.18 14.58 24.89
CA LEU A 63 7.30 14.01 26.24
C LEU A 63 6.44 12.73 26.35
N ASP A 64 6.78 11.89 27.33
CA ASP A 64 5.98 10.70 27.65
C ASP A 64 4.73 11.03 28.51
N LYS A 65 4.17 12.22 28.33
CA LYS A 65 2.93 12.68 28.97
C LYS A 65 1.94 13.08 27.91
N PHE A 66 0.67 12.79 28.15
CA PHE A 66 -0.42 13.18 27.25
C PHE A 66 -0.91 14.60 27.56
N GLN A 67 -1.46 15.25 26.55
CA GLN A 67 -2.15 16.52 26.67
C GLN A 67 -3.42 16.32 27.50
N GLN A 68 -3.90 17.38 28.13
CA GLN A 68 -5.13 17.33 28.90
C GLN A 68 -6.30 16.84 28.02
N GLN A 69 -7.24 16.10 28.63
CA GLN A 69 -8.42 15.54 27.98
C GLN A 69 -8.14 14.46 26.90
N THR A 70 -6.90 13.97 26.76
CA THR A 70 -6.62 12.83 25.88
C THR A 70 -7.30 11.59 26.43
N SER A 71 -8.14 10.95 25.64
CA SER A 71 -8.82 9.71 26.02
C SER A 71 -8.44 8.54 25.10
N PHE A 72 -8.44 7.33 25.65
CA PHE A 72 -8.20 6.11 24.88
C PHE A 72 -9.32 5.87 23.84
N SER A 73 -10.54 6.27 24.16
CA SER A 73 -11.68 6.15 23.24
C SER A 73 -11.52 7.01 21.98
N ASP A 74 -10.89 8.18 22.09
CA ASP A 74 -10.59 9.01 20.90
C ASP A 74 -9.53 8.38 20.02
N ILE A 75 -8.52 7.75 20.62
CA ILE A 75 -7.51 7.00 19.89
C ILE A 75 -8.11 5.79 19.16
N ALA A 76 -9.00 5.05 19.82
CA ALA A 76 -9.71 3.93 19.21
C ALA A 76 -10.57 4.39 18.01
N ARG A 77 -11.29 5.51 18.16
CA ARG A 77 -12.07 6.13 17.06
C ARG A 77 -11.18 6.58 15.91
N LEU A 78 -10.04 7.19 16.19
CA LEU A 78 -9.08 7.63 15.18
C LEU A 78 -8.51 6.42 14.40
N TYR A 79 -8.15 5.35 15.10
CA TYR A 79 -7.71 4.11 14.46
C TYR A 79 -8.79 3.52 13.54
N GLU A 80 -10.03 3.47 14.03
CA GLU A 80 -11.16 2.93 13.26
C GLU A 80 -11.46 3.79 12.02
N PHE A 81 -11.41 5.11 12.16
CA PHE A 81 -11.52 6.03 11.04
C PHE A 81 -10.44 5.77 9.98
N ASP A 82 -9.17 5.71 10.39
CA ASP A 82 -8.04 5.43 9.49
C ASP A 82 -8.17 4.06 8.80
N ARG A 83 -8.62 3.04 9.54
CA ARG A 83 -8.90 1.72 8.97
C ARG A 83 -9.95 1.77 7.87
N LYS A 84 -11.07 2.46 8.12
CA LYS A 84 -12.17 2.63 7.15
C LYS A 84 -11.71 3.44 5.94
N LEU A 85 -10.99 4.53 6.18
CA LEU A 85 -10.44 5.38 5.12
C LEU A 85 -9.50 4.59 4.20
N ARG A 86 -8.59 3.81 4.77
CA ARG A 86 -7.71 2.93 3.98
C ARG A 86 -8.49 1.93 3.13
N THR A 87 -9.54 1.32 3.69
CA THR A 87 -10.38 0.38 2.93
C THR A 87 -11.05 1.05 1.73
N LEU A 88 -11.60 2.26 1.91
CA LEU A 88 -12.23 3.03 0.82
C LEU A 88 -11.21 3.44 -0.25
N ILE A 89 -10.01 3.88 0.17
CA ILE A 89 -8.94 4.23 -0.76
C ILE A 89 -8.50 3.01 -1.56
N HIS A 90 -8.33 1.84 -0.92
CA HIS A 90 -7.95 0.61 -1.60
C HIS A 90 -9.01 0.16 -2.61
N ASP A 91 -10.30 0.21 -2.27
CA ASP A 91 -11.40 -0.10 -3.19
C ASP A 91 -11.37 0.85 -4.41
N GLY A 92 -11.22 2.14 -4.19
CA GLY A 92 -11.08 3.12 -5.26
C GLY A 92 -9.86 2.89 -6.16
N MET A 93 -8.72 2.58 -5.55
CA MET A 93 -7.48 2.29 -6.28
C MET A 93 -7.61 1.02 -7.13
N GLU A 94 -8.22 -0.04 -6.61
CA GLU A 94 -8.47 -1.27 -7.37
C GLU A 94 -9.32 -1.00 -8.62
N ARG A 95 -10.40 -0.24 -8.48
CA ARG A 95 -11.27 0.12 -9.62
C ARG A 95 -10.54 0.92 -10.69
N ILE A 96 -9.72 1.90 -10.26
CA ILE A 96 -8.91 2.69 -11.18
C ILE A 96 -7.87 1.79 -11.87
N GLU A 97 -7.20 0.91 -11.12
CA GLU A 97 -6.21 -0.01 -11.66
C GLU A 97 -6.82 -0.92 -12.74
N VAL A 98 -7.97 -1.53 -12.48
CA VAL A 98 -8.68 -2.39 -13.44
C VAL A 98 -9.09 -1.61 -14.70
N ALA A 99 -9.69 -0.43 -14.52
CA ALA A 99 -10.11 0.41 -15.65
C ALA A 99 -8.93 0.86 -16.53
N LEU A 100 -7.81 1.22 -15.92
CA LEU A 100 -6.61 1.62 -16.65
C LEU A 100 -5.96 0.45 -17.39
N ARG A 101 -5.89 -0.72 -16.78
CA ARG A 101 -5.42 -1.93 -17.46
C ARG A 101 -6.25 -2.23 -18.71
N ALA A 102 -7.58 -2.24 -18.58
CA ALA A 102 -8.47 -2.49 -19.71
C ALA A 102 -8.21 -1.48 -20.85
N ARG A 103 -8.19 -0.17 -20.54
CA ARG A 103 -7.95 0.86 -21.56
C ARG A 103 -6.59 0.78 -22.23
N ILE A 104 -5.54 0.48 -21.46
CA ILE A 104 -4.19 0.30 -22.02
C ILE A 104 -4.14 -0.92 -22.92
N SER A 105 -4.74 -2.03 -22.49
CA SER A 105 -4.85 -3.25 -23.31
C SER A 105 -5.58 -2.99 -24.61
N ASP A 106 -6.74 -2.36 -24.57
CA ASP A 106 -7.55 -2.04 -25.75
C ASP A 106 -6.77 -1.13 -26.71
N ARG A 107 -6.09 -0.12 -26.17
CA ARG A 107 -5.29 0.78 -26.98
C ARG A 107 -4.13 0.08 -27.66
N LEU A 108 -3.37 -0.72 -26.95
CA LEU A 108 -2.27 -1.48 -27.51
C LEU A 108 -2.76 -2.53 -28.52
N ALA A 109 -3.85 -3.24 -28.21
CA ALA A 109 -4.47 -4.21 -29.12
C ALA A 109 -4.96 -3.57 -30.42
N SER A 110 -5.46 -2.34 -30.39
CA SER A 110 -5.89 -1.59 -31.58
C SER A 110 -4.73 -1.23 -32.51
N ILE A 111 -3.48 -1.18 -32.02
CA ILE A 111 -2.26 -0.99 -32.82
C ILE A 111 -1.78 -2.34 -33.37
N GLY A 112 -1.81 -3.39 -32.58
CA GLY A 112 -1.40 -4.73 -32.98
C GLY A 112 -1.31 -5.67 -31.79
N ALA A 113 -1.46 -6.96 -32.06
CA ALA A 113 -1.48 -8.00 -31.02
C ALA A 113 -0.18 -8.06 -30.16
N LEU A 114 0.94 -7.68 -30.74
CA LEU A 114 2.25 -7.67 -30.11
C LEU A 114 2.85 -6.26 -29.99
N SER A 115 2.04 -5.22 -30.12
CA SER A 115 2.47 -3.83 -30.11
C SER A 115 3.24 -3.44 -28.84
N TYR A 116 3.03 -4.15 -27.74
CA TYR A 116 3.77 -3.95 -26.49
C TYR A 116 5.27 -4.30 -26.59
N LEU A 117 5.67 -5.08 -27.59
CA LEU A 117 7.08 -5.40 -27.85
C LEU A 117 7.79 -4.32 -28.68
N ASP A 118 7.04 -3.46 -29.34
CA ASP A 118 7.60 -2.41 -30.19
C ASP A 118 7.89 -1.14 -29.36
N PRO A 119 9.14 -0.77 -29.15
CA PRO A 119 9.50 0.45 -28.43
C PRO A 119 8.99 1.73 -29.10
N ALA A 120 8.71 1.73 -30.40
CA ALA A 120 8.20 2.89 -31.13
C ALA A 120 6.76 3.27 -30.74
N VAL A 121 6.01 2.34 -30.15
CA VAL A 121 4.65 2.58 -29.64
C VAL A 121 4.68 3.42 -28.34
N PHE A 122 5.81 3.44 -27.66
CA PHE A 122 5.99 4.12 -26.39
C PHE A 122 6.78 5.42 -26.59
N ARG A 123 6.78 6.26 -25.56
CA ARG A 123 7.54 7.50 -25.57
C ARG A 123 9.06 7.23 -25.49
N PRO A 124 9.89 8.10 -26.10
CA PRO A 124 11.33 7.92 -26.09
C PRO A 124 11.96 7.83 -24.69
N GLU A 125 11.35 8.53 -23.71
CA GLU A 125 11.85 8.55 -22.32
C GLU A 125 11.43 7.29 -21.51
N PHE A 126 10.65 6.39 -22.10
CA PHE A 126 10.24 5.16 -21.43
C PHE A 126 11.30 4.10 -21.55
N GLU A 127 11.76 3.59 -20.43
CA GLU A 127 12.71 2.49 -20.34
C GLU A 127 12.09 1.15 -20.81
N HIS A 128 11.64 1.13 -22.08
CA HIS A 128 10.85 0.03 -22.64
C HIS A 128 11.56 -1.32 -22.50
N SER A 129 12.85 -1.40 -22.78
CA SER A 129 13.60 -2.66 -22.73
C SER A 129 13.64 -3.24 -21.31
N ALA A 130 13.89 -2.42 -20.29
CA ALA A 130 13.93 -2.86 -18.91
C ALA A 130 12.54 -3.32 -18.44
N TRP A 131 11.50 -2.57 -18.81
CA TRP A 131 10.12 -2.92 -18.53
C TRP A 131 9.72 -4.24 -19.22
N CYS A 132 9.98 -4.38 -20.52
CA CYS A 132 9.62 -5.55 -21.31
C CYS A 132 10.30 -6.81 -20.77
N ASN A 133 11.58 -6.75 -20.46
CA ASN A 133 12.32 -7.86 -19.85
C ASN A 133 11.72 -8.31 -18.53
N THR A 134 11.33 -7.34 -17.69
CA THR A 134 10.67 -7.62 -16.40
C THR A 134 9.31 -8.29 -16.62
N ALA A 135 8.53 -7.82 -17.57
CA ALA A 135 7.24 -8.36 -17.92
C ALA A 135 7.34 -9.80 -18.44
N LEU A 136 8.18 -10.04 -19.42
CA LEU A 136 8.42 -11.36 -20.00
C LEU A 136 8.94 -12.36 -18.95
N ALA A 137 9.85 -11.95 -18.06
CA ALA A 137 10.32 -12.79 -16.98
C ALA A 137 9.20 -13.18 -15.98
N ARG A 138 8.18 -12.32 -15.80
CA ARG A 138 6.99 -12.64 -14.99
C ARG A 138 6.10 -13.64 -15.70
N VAL A 139 5.86 -13.45 -17.00
CA VAL A 139 5.07 -14.38 -17.83
C VAL A 139 5.70 -15.77 -17.82
N GLU A 140 7.01 -15.88 -18.02
CA GLU A 140 7.70 -17.17 -17.97
C GLU A 140 7.60 -17.86 -16.60
N ARG A 141 7.61 -17.11 -15.51
CA ARG A 141 7.35 -17.67 -14.18
C ARG A 141 5.90 -18.11 -14.01
N ALA A 142 4.94 -17.32 -14.48
CA ALA A 142 3.52 -17.61 -14.40
C ALA A 142 3.13 -18.82 -15.27
N LYS A 143 3.78 -19.01 -16.44
CA LYS A 143 3.61 -20.15 -17.34
C LYS A 143 3.69 -21.51 -16.63
N LYS A 144 4.43 -21.61 -15.54
CA LYS A 144 4.54 -22.86 -14.76
C LYS A 144 3.24 -23.20 -14.01
N ARG A 145 2.40 -22.23 -13.67
CA ARG A 145 1.23 -22.38 -12.78
C ARG A 145 -0.08 -21.97 -13.43
N ASP A 146 -0.04 -21.03 -14.37
CA ASP A 146 -1.24 -20.44 -14.98
C ASP A 146 -1.66 -21.20 -16.24
N THR A 147 -2.89 -21.71 -16.24
CA THR A 147 -3.45 -22.52 -17.33
C THR A 147 -3.74 -21.66 -18.56
N ALA A 148 -4.17 -20.40 -18.40
CA ALA A 148 -4.44 -19.51 -19.51
C ALA A 148 -3.16 -19.15 -20.25
N ILE A 149 -2.09 -18.82 -19.53
CA ILE A 149 -0.77 -18.53 -20.13
C ILE A 149 -0.23 -19.75 -20.85
N LYS A 150 -0.37 -20.97 -20.30
CA LYS A 150 0.01 -22.20 -20.99
C LYS A 150 -0.78 -22.39 -22.28
N HIS A 151 -2.07 -22.15 -22.26
CA HIS A 151 -2.93 -22.26 -23.44
C HIS A 151 -2.49 -21.28 -24.54
N TYR A 152 -2.25 -20.02 -24.21
CA TYR A 152 -1.78 -19.02 -25.18
C TYR A 152 -0.41 -19.39 -25.74
N ALA A 153 0.55 -19.78 -24.91
CA ALA A 153 1.87 -20.22 -25.34
C ALA A 153 1.80 -21.42 -26.30
N SER A 154 0.91 -22.40 -26.02
CA SER A 154 0.78 -23.59 -26.87
C SER A 154 0.07 -23.31 -28.19
N LYS A 155 -0.91 -22.39 -28.19
CA LYS A 155 -1.76 -22.14 -29.35
C LYS A 155 -1.15 -21.12 -30.32
N TYR A 156 -0.48 -20.10 -29.80
CA TYR A 156 -0.01 -18.96 -30.58
C TYR A 156 1.53 -18.82 -30.61
N GLY A 157 2.24 -19.56 -29.78
CA GLY A 157 3.70 -19.44 -29.62
C GLY A 157 4.16 -18.14 -28.95
N GLU A 158 3.27 -17.16 -28.85
CA GLU A 158 3.50 -15.80 -28.35
C GLU A 158 2.36 -15.37 -27.43
N TYR A 159 2.52 -14.23 -26.77
CA TYR A 159 1.54 -13.72 -25.81
C TYR A 159 0.85 -12.45 -26.34
N PRO A 160 -0.20 -12.57 -27.18
CA PRO A 160 -0.91 -11.40 -27.70
C PRO A 160 -1.66 -10.65 -26.59
N ILE A 161 -1.67 -9.32 -26.66
CA ILE A 161 -2.32 -8.44 -25.65
C ILE A 161 -3.81 -8.72 -25.52
N GLY A 162 -4.53 -9.01 -26.62
CA GLY A 162 -5.98 -9.26 -26.57
C GLY A 162 -6.42 -10.53 -25.82
N GLY A 163 -5.45 -11.39 -25.44
CA GLY A 163 -5.68 -12.54 -24.54
C GLY A 163 -5.09 -12.35 -23.16
N ALA A 164 -4.61 -11.17 -22.87
CA ALA A 164 -3.66 -10.86 -21.82
C ALA A 164 -4.25 -10.04 -20.65
N ASP A 165 -5.51 -10.18 -20.29
CA ASP A 165 -5.91 -9.88 -18.92
C ASP A 165 -4.99 -10.61 -17.94
N CYS A 166 -4.57 -11.84 -18.26
CA CYS A 166 -3.52 -12.57 -17.54
C CYS A 166 -2.12 -11.94 -17.66
N PHE A 167 -1.80 -11.27 -18.77
CA PHE A 167 -0.51 -10.60 -18.93
C PHE A 167 -0.44 -9.35 -18.04
N LEU A 168 -1.54 -8.63 -17.91
CA LEU A 168 -1.64 -7.45 -17.05
C LEU A 168 -1.79 -7.82 -15.56
N ASP A 169 -2.41 -8.97 -15.22
CA ASP A 169 -2.37 -9.52 -13.86
C ASP A 169 -0.95 -9.96 -13.46
N SER A 170 -0.13 -10.38 -14.42
CA SER A 170 1.31 -10.55 -14.21
C SER A 170 2.04 -9.23 -13.95
N PHE A 171 1.43 -8.10 -14.30
CA PHE A 171 1.84 -6.73 -13.96
C PHE A 171 1.37 -6.28 -12.56
N ARG A 172 1.05 -7.17 -11.67
CA ARG A 172 0.93 -6.82 -10.25
C ARG A 172 2.24 -6.18 -9.79
N LEU A 173 2.35 -4.88 -10.13
CA LEU A 173 3.43 -4.05 -9.65
C LEU A 173 3.29 -3.99 -8.12
N PRO A 174 4.38 -4.10 -7.37
CA PRO A 174 4.32 -3.83 -5.93
C PRO A 174 3.69 -2.45 -5.75
N VAL A 175 2.78 -2.34 -4.79
CA VAL A 175 1.86 -1.22 -4.50
C VAL A 175 2.50 0.20 -4.47
N GLY A 176 3.79 0.33 -4.68
CA GLY A 176 4.51 1.62 -4.78
C GLY A 176 4.98 2.03 -6.18
N SER A 177 5.20 1.10 -7.10
CA SER A 177 5.77 1.42 -8.44
C SER A 177 4.75 1.40 -9.58
N GLY A 178 3.62 0.69 -9.42
CA GLY A 178 2.58 0.62 -10.45
C GLY A 178 1.79 1.91 -10.63
N PHE A 179 1.58 2.63 -9.55
CA PHE A 179 0.89 3.91 -9.56
C PHE A 179 1.66 4.99 -10.32
N CYS A 180 2.99 4.95 -10.28
CA CYS A 180 3.84 5.87 -11.05
C CYS A 180 3.76 5.66 -12.57
N ILE A 181 3.68 4.41 -13.05
CA ILE A 181 3.62 4.12 -14.50
C ILE A 181 2.27 4.53 -15.06
N VAL A 182 1.18 4.27 -14.32
CA VAL A 182 -0.18 4.59 -14.73
C VAL A 182 -0.42 6.10 -14.69
N LEU A 183 -0.05 6.81 -13.63
CA LEU A 183 -0.09 8.28 -13.57
C LEU A 183 0.83 8.93 -14.60
N TRP A 184 1.94 8.30 -14.90
CA TRP A 184 2.91 8.78 -15.86
C TRP A 184 2.41 8.63 -17.32
N LEU A 185 1.68 7.55 -17.67
CA LEU A 185 0.97 7.39 -18.95
C LEU A 185 -0.17 8.42 -19.10
N PHE A 186 -0.89 8.70 -18.01
CA PHE A 186 -2.02 9.65 -18.00
C PHE A 186 -1.60 11.11 -18.18
N ARG A 187 -0.43 11.49 -17.69
CA ARG A 187 0.01 12.92 -17.69
C ARG A 187 0.35 13.48 -19.07
N ARG A 188 0.39 12.68 -20.14
CA ARG A 188 0.78 13.12 -21.48
C ARG A 188 -0.11 12.64 -22.63
N GLY A 189 -1.39 12.41 -22.41
CA GLY A 189 -2.36 12.32 -23.52
C GLY A 189 -2.30 11.05 -24.36
N LEU A 190 -1.94 9.90 -23.79
CA LEU A 190 -2.08 8.59 -24.44
C LEU A 190 -3.37 7.85 -24.05
N VAL A 191 -4.23 8.48 -23.25
CA VAL A 191 -5.61 8.04 -22.97
C VAL A 191 -6.52 9.26 -23.03
#